data_613f320b023414696b7effbb158cbe22
#
_entry.id   613f320b023414696b7effbb158cbe22
#
_cell.length_a   1.000
_cell.length_b   1.000
_cell.length_c   1.000
_cell.angle_alpha   90.00
_cell.angle_beta   90.00
_cell.angle_gamma   90.00
#
_symmetry.space_group_name_H-M   'P 1'
#
loop_
_entity.id
_entity.type
_entity.pdbx_description
1 polymer ?
#
loop_
_entity_poly.entity_id
_entity_poly.type
_entity_poly.pdbx_seq_one_letter_code
_entity_poly.pdbx_strand_id
1 'polypeptide(L)'
;PLWSRGLGDVYKRQGMGRELQRRGAPFRQPEWSALALSEAPEQVEAVHAAYIASGSQVITSNSYAVVPFHIGEERFAAEGRALAERAGQLARSAADKAGNGVRVAGSLPPLFGSYRPDLFQPERVGEVLTPLLEGLAPHVDLWLAETQSAIAEARAIHAHLPKDGKPFWLSFTLRDEDTDEVPRLRSGEPVADAARAAAELGVEVLLFNCSQPEVIGDAIDAARDTFASLGVTIAIGAYANAFPPQPEEATANDGLDPLREDLDPPGYLRWVADWRARGASHLGGCCGIGPEHIAELAQRL
;
A
#
# COMPACT_ATOMS: atom_id res chain seq x y z
N PRO A 1 0.42 3.99 29.45
CA PRO A 1 0.54 4.29 28.01
C PRO A 1 -0.83 4.47 27.39
N LEU A 2 -1.02 5.50 26.58
CA LEU A 2 -2.31 5.89 25.98
C LEU A 2 -2.83 4.92 24.90
N TRP A 3 -2.12 3.84 24.64
CA TRP A 3 -2.51 2.80 23.67
C TRP A 3 -3.28 1.60 24.25
N SER A 4 -3.62 1.63 25.53
CA SER A 4 -4.35 0.52 26.20
C SER A 4 -5.87 0.66 26.26
N ARG A 5 -6.48 1.55 25.49
CA ARG A 5 -7.94 1.64 25.38
C ARG A 5 -8.37 1.24 23.98
N GLY A 6 -8.70 -0.03 23.91
CA GLY A 6 -9.39 -0.78 22.88
C GLY A 6 -10.15 0.00 21.81
N LEU A 7 -9.78 -0.28 20.66
CA LEU A 7 -10.33 -0.43 19.32
C LEU A 7 -9.09 -0.26 18.43
N GLY A 8 -8.55 -1.34 17.90
CA GLY A 8 -7.41 -1.27 16.99
C GLY A 8 -7.74 -0.28 15.88
N ASP A 9 -6.85 0.67 15.68
CA ASP A 9 -7.01 1.68 14.63
C ASP A 9 -7.13 0.98 13.29
N VAL A 10 -8.27 1.15 12.62
CA VAL A 10 -8.52 0.58 11.31
C VAL A 10 -7.90 1.52 10.28
N TYR A 11 -6.64 1.32 9.96
CA TYR A 11 -5.94 2.09 8.95
C TYR A 11 -6.37 1.62 7.55
N LYS A 12 -6.72 2.55 6.68
CA LYS A 12 -7.41 2.24 5.43
C LYS A 12 -6.68 2.86 4.26
N ARG A 13 -6.10 2.00 3.42
CA ARG A 13 -5.52 2.40 2.14
C ARG A 13 -6.59 2.38 1.05
N GLN A 14 -6.35 3.21 0.04
CA GLN A 14 -7.25 3.56 -1.04
C GLN A 14 -6.98 2.73 -2.29
N GLY A 15 -8.03 2.21 -2.91
CA GLY A 15 -8.03 1.78 -4.30
C GLY A 15 -8.10 2.99 -5.26
N MET A 16 -7.09 3.86 -5.23
CA MET A 16 -7.07 5.16 -5.92
C MET A 16 -7.46 5.06 -7.40
N GLY A 17 -6.81 4.19 -8.16
CA GLY A 17 -7.01 4.09 -9.60
C GLY A 17 -8.44 3.74 -9.99
N ARG A 18 -9.03 2.72 -9.37
CA ARG A 18 -10.41 2.31 -9.65
C ARG A 18 -11.45 3.35 -9.21
N GLU A 19 -11.20 4.03 -8.11
CA GLU A 19 -12.08 5.09 -7.66
C GLU A 19 -12.01 6.33 -8.57
N LEU A 20 -10.84 6.69 -9.06
CA LEU A 20 -10.67 7.73 -10.10
C LEU A 20 -11.42 7.35 -11.38
N GLN A 21 -11.28 6.10 -11.86
CA GLN A 21 -12.01 5.61 -13.01
C GLN A 21 -13.54 5.68 -12.80
N ARG A 22 -14.04 5.25 -11.64
CA ARG A 22 -15.47 5.31 -11.27
C ARG A 22 -16.02 6.72 -11.30
N ARG A 23 -15.19 7.70 -10.97
CA ARG A 23 -15.53 9.13 -10.99
C ARG A 23 -15.36 9.79 -12.35
N GLY A 24 -14.93 9.04 -13.36
CA GLY A 24 -14.71 9.55 -14.72
C GLY A 24 -13.45 10.41 -14.86
N ALA A 25 -12.51 10.33 -13.91
CA ALA A 25 -11.22 10.99 -14.03
C ALA A 25 -10.37 10.31 -15.12
N PRO A 26 -9.42 11.05 -15.74
CA PRO A 26 -8.47 10.47 -16.68
C PRO A 26 -7.71 9.30 -16.07
N PHE A 27 -7.86 8.12 -16.68
CA PHE A 27 -7.29 6.87 -16.20
C PHE A 27 -7.03 5.96 -17.40
N ARG A 28 -5.78 5.69 -17.68
CA ARG A 28 -5.35 4.74 -18.73
C ARG A 28 -4.01 4.11 -18.37
N GLN A 29 -3.70 2.99 -18.97
CA GLN A 29 -2.37 2.39 -18.92
C GLN A 29 -1.45 3.04 -19.96
N PRO A 30 -0.14 3.09 -19.70
CA PRO A 30 0.55 2.61 -18.51
C PRO A 30 0.57 3.60 -17.32
N GLU A 31 0.13 4.86 -17.50
CA GLU A 31 0.25 5.94 -16.50
C GLU A 31 -0.63 5.75 -15.26
N TRP A 32 -1.68 4.94 -15.35
CA TRP A 32 -2.61 4.67 -14.25
C TRP A 32 -3.10 5.95 -13.56
N SER A 33 -3.07 5.95 -12.23
CA SER A 33 -3.51 7.09 -11.40
C SER A 33 -2.55 8.30 -11.47
N ALA A 34 -1.32 8.16 -11.97
CA ALA A 34 -0.40 9.29 -12.16
C ALA A 34 -0.92 10.28 -13.21
N LEU A 35 -1.72 9.82 -14.19
CA LEU A 35 -2.33 10.68 -15.19
C LEU A 35 -3.24 11.74 -14.53
N ALA A 36 -4.02 11.36 -13.53
CA ALA A 36 -4.92 12.26 -12.82
C ALA A 36 -4.17 13.35 -12.03
N LEU A 37 -2.91 13.15 -11.64
CA LEU A 37 -2.11 14.18 -10.99
C LEU A 37 -1.89 15.40 -11.91
N SER A 38 -1.80 15.16 -13.23
CA SER A 38 -1.58 16.21 -14.21
C SER A 38 -2.89 16.76 -14.78
N GLU A 39 -3.85 15.90 -15.08
CA GLU A 39 -5.03 16.23 -15.86
C GLU A 39 -6.29 16.53 -15.02
N ALA A 40 -6.37 15.98 -13.78
CA ALA A 40 -7.53 16.15 -12.91
C ALA A 40 -7.14 16.07 -11.40
N PRO A 41 -6.21 16.92 -10.91
CA PRO A 41 -5.73 16.86 -9.53
C PRO A 41 -6.86 17.04 -8.49
N GLU A 42 -7.91 17.79 -8.81
CA GLU A 42 -9.10 17.94 -7.96
C GLU A 42 -9.84 16.61 -7.73
N GLN A 43 -9.81 15.69 -8.70
CA GLN A 43 -10.41 14.36 -8.54
C GLN A 43 -9.58 13.49 -7.58
N VAL A 44 -8.25 13.62 -7.61
CA VAL A 44 -7.36 12.93 -6.67
C VAL A 44 -7.67 13.38 -5.24
N GLU A 45 -7.77 14.69 -4.99
CA GLU A 45 -8.12 15.23 -3.68
C GLU A 45 -9.54 14.78 -3.26
N ALA A 46 -10.50 14.78 -4.19
CA ALA A 46 -11.87 14.32 -3.91
C ALA A 46 -11.93 12.83 -3.53
N VAL A 47 -11.07 11.99 -4.11
CA VAL A 47 -10.94 10.57 -3.72
C VAL A 47 -10.38 10.47 -2.30
N HIS A 48 -9.32 11.19 -1.96
CA HIS A 48 -8.79 11.23 -0.59
C HIS A 48 -9.88 11.65 0.41
N ALA A 49 -10.60 12.72 0.11
CA ALA A 49 -11.69 13.21 0.98
C ALA A 49 -12.81 12.17 1.16
N ALA A 50 -13.16 11.42 0.11
CA ALA A 50 -14.19 10.37 0.20
C ALA A 50 -13.77 9.23 1.13
N TYR A 51 -12.53 8.78 1.06
CA TYR A 51 -12.02 7.75 1.98
C TYR A 51 -11.94 8.25 3.42
N ILE A 52 -11.53 9.50 3.63
CA ILE A 52 -11.53 10.12 4.97
C ILE A 52 -12.95 10.18 5.52
N ALA A 53 -13.91 10.64 4.72
CA ALA A 53 -15.32 10.68 5.11
C ALA A 53 -15.91 9.30 5.45
N SER A 54 -15.37 8.24 4.83
CA SER A 54 -15.71 6.85 5.14
C SER A 54 -15.02 6.31 6.40
N GLY A 55 -14.21 7.13 7.09
CA GLY A 55 -13.58 6.80 8.36
C GLY A 55 -12.12 6.33 8.24
N SER A 56 -11.43 6.63 7.12
CA SER A 56 -9.98 6.37 7.04
C SER A 56 -9.19 7.26 8.01
N GLN A 57 -8.26 6.67 8.72
CA GLN A 57 -7.34 7.35 9.65
C GLN A 57 -5.95 7.57 9.05
N VAL A 58 -5.60 6.79 8.03
CA VAL A 58 -4.42 6.99 7.20
C VAL A 58 -4.81 6.95 5.74
N ILE A 59 -4.35 7.93 4.98
CA ILE A 59 -4.46 7.96 3.53
C ILE A 59 -3.06 7.89 2.91
N THR A 60 -2.98 7.30 1.72
CA THR A 60 -1.71 7.11 1.01
C THR A 60 -1.63 8.08 -0.16
N SER A 61 -0.51 8.79 -0.32
CA SER A 61 -0.29 9.68 -1.46
C SER A 61 -0.45 8.94 -2.81
N ASN A 62 -0.98 9.61 -3.83
CA ASN A 62 -1.16 9.04 -5.16
C ASN A 62 0.16 9.01 -5.96
N SER A 63 1.25 8.58 -5.33
CA SER A 63 2.59 8.50 -5.93
C SER A 63 2.96 7.12 -6.45
N TYR A 64 2.11 6.10 -6.25
CA TYR A 64 2.40 4.72 -6.62
C TYR A 64 2.84 4.56 -8.08
N ALA A 65 2.15 5.20 -9.01
CA ALA A 65 2.48 5.12 -10.43
C ALA A 65 3.50 6.18 -10.90
N VAL A 66 4.08 6.96 -10.00
CA VAL A 66 5.10 7.97 -10.35
C VAL A 66 6.49 7.31 -10.38
N VAL A 67 6.68 6.37 -11.27
CA VAL A 67 7.95 5.65 -11.51
C VAL A 67 8.17 5.44 -13.01
N PRO A 68 9.42 5.23 -13.46
CA PRO A 68 9.71 5.03 -14.89
C PRO A 68 8.91 3.90 -15.53
N PHE A 69 8.63 2.83 -14.80
CA PHE A 69 7.84 1.69 -15.25
C PHE A 69 6.43 2.08 -15.73
N HIS A 70 5.84 3.10 -15.14
CA HIS A 70 4.48 3.56 -15.48
C HIS A 70 4.46 4.81 -16.36
N ILE A 71 5.27 5.82 -16.07
CA ILE A 71 5.23 7.09 -16.81
C ILE A 71 6.34 7.27 -17.84
N GLY A 72 7.23 6.27 -17.96
CA GLY A 72 8.37 6.30 -18.86
C GLY A 72 9.58 7.06 -18.29
N GLU A 73 10.78 6.67 -18.73
CA GLU A 73 12.06 7.21 -18.22
C GLU A 73 12.17 8.74 -18.47
N GLU A 74 11.85 9.19 -19.68
CA GLU A 74 11.97 10.61 -20.05
C GLU A 74 11.05 11.50 -19.21
N ARG A 75 9.79 11.11 -19.08
CA ARG A 75 8.81 11.86 -18.28
C ARG A 75 9.15 11.82 -16.79
N PHE A 76 9.58 10.67 -16.30
CA PHE A 76 10.01 10.57 -14.90
C PHE A 76 11.20 11.48 -14.60
N ALA A 77 12.21 11.51 -15.46
CA ALA A 77 13.38 12.38 -15.30
C ALA A 77 12.99 13.87 -15.30
N ALA A 78 12.01 14.25 -16.12
CA ALA A 78 11.55 15.65 -16.23
C ALA A 78 10.58 16.06 -15.11
N GLU A 79 9.65 15.21 -14.72
CA GLU A 79 8.47 15.57 -13.91
C GLU A 79 8.34 14.76 -12.62
N GLY A 80 9.08 13.64 -12.42
CA GLY A 80 8.84 12.68 -11.35
C GLY A 80 8.79 13.31 -9.95
N ARG A 81 9.73 14.18 -9.62
CA ARG A 81 9.73 14.93 -8.36
C ARG A 81 8.50 15.82 -8.20
N ALA A 82 8.15 16.60 -9.24
CA ALA A 82 7.01 17.51 -9.19
C ALA A 82 5.67 16.77 -9.08
N LEU A 83 5.54 15.62 -9.72
CA LEU A 83 4.37 14.74 -9.61
C LEU A 83 4.27 14.12 -8.20
N ALA A 84 5.39 13.68 -7.63
CA ALA A 84 5.43 13.18 -6.25
C ALA A 84 5.05 14.28 -5.24
N GLU A 85 5.59 15.48 -5.39
CA GLU A 85 5.24 16.64 -4.57
C GLU A 85 3.74 16.94 -4.65
N ARG A 86 3.18 16.99 -5.86
CA ARG A 86 1.74 17.20 -6.09
C ARG A 86 0.90 16.10 -5.42
N ALA A 87 1.30 14.84 -5.53
CA ALA A 87 0.63 13.72 -4.87
C ALA A 87 0.60 13.90 -3.34
N GLY A 88 1.71 14.31 -2.75
CA GLY A 88 1.81 14.61 -1.32
C GLY A 88 0.93 15.81 -0.93
N GLN A 89 0.98 16.90 -1.68
CA GLN A 89 0.18 18.11 -1.44
C GLN A 89 -1.32 17.84 -1.43
N LEU A 90 -1.83 17.07 -2.40
CA LEU A 90 -3.25 16.74 -2.51
C LEU A 90 -3.72 15.86 -1.34
N ALA A 91 -2.92 14.87 -0.95
CA ALA A 91 -3.22 14.05 0.22
C ALA A 91 -3.20 14.89 1.51
N ARG A 92 -2.19 15.73 1.71
CA ARG A 92 -2.09 16.63 2.86
C ARG A 92 -3.25 17.61 2.91
N SER A 93 -3.60 18.24 1.80
CA SER A 93 -4.76 19.15 1.71
C SER A 93 -6.06 18.46 2.14
N ALA A 94 -6.31 17.24 1.69
CA ALA A 94 -7.50 16.49 2.09
C ALA A 94 -7.49 16.16 3.59
N ALA A 95 -6.35 15.73 4.14
CA ALA A 95 -6.18 15.41 5.56
C ALA A 95 -6.38 16.66 6.45
N ASP A 96 -5.79 17.78 6.09
CA ASP A 96 -5.89 19.04 6.84
C ASP A 96 -7.31 19.61 6.83
N LYS A 97 -8.00 19.55 5.67
CA LYS A 97 -9.42 19.94 5.56
C LYS A 97 -10.34 19.10 6.43
N ALA A 98 -10.02 17.84 6.63
CA ALA A 98 -10.81 16.95 7.49
C ALA A 98 -10.67 17.29 8.99
N GLY A 99 -9.51 17.79 9.42
CA GLY A 99 -9.28 18.32 10.77
C GLY A 99 -9.37 17.30 11.91
N ASN A 100 -9.35 15.98 11.59
CA ASN A 100 -9.54 14.88 12.54
C ASN A 100 -8.28 14.04 12.80
N GLY A 101 -7.11 14.58 12.49
CA GLY A 101 -5.82 13.92 12.75
C GLY A 101 -5.47 12.77 11.79
N VAL A 102 -6.07 12.74 10.59
CA VAL A 102 -5.73 11.78 9.54
C VAL A 102 -4.25 11.92 9.15
N ARG A 103 -3.54 10.79 9.15
CA ARG A 103 -2.13 10.74 8.75
C ARG A 103 -2.01 10.53 7.25
N VAL A 104 -0.95 11.07 6.66
CA VAL A 104 -0.59 10.88 5.26
C VAL A 104 0.62 9.96 5.16
N ALA A 105 0.45 8.81 4.50
CA ALA A 105 1.54 7.89 4.18
C ALA A 105 2.14 8.25 2.82
N GLY A 106 3.46 8.43 2.75
CA GLY A 106 4.20 8.59 1.51
C GLY A 106 4.37 7.23 0.83
N SER A 107 3.65 6.99 -0.26
CA SER A 107 3.71 5.74 -1.00
C SER A 107 5.00 5.62 -1.79
N LEU A 108 5.78 4.59 -1.49
CA LEU A 108 6.99 4.18 -2.19
C LEU A 108 6.72 2.81 -2.86
N PRO A 109 6.42 2.79 -4.17
CA PRO A 109 6.04 1.58 -4.89
C PRO A 109 7.25 0.71 -5.23
N PRO A 110 7.04 -0.51 -5.81
CA PRO A 110 8.09 -1.21 -6.53
C PRO A 110 8.65 -0.32 -7.65
N LEU A 111 9.94 -0.05 -7.63
CA LEU A 111 10.55 0.99 -8.47
C LEU A 111 10.69 0.59 -9.95
N PHE A 112 10.75 -0.72 -10.22
CA PHE A 112 11.07 -1.27 -11.54
C PHE A 112 9.97 -2.15 -12.13
N GLY A 113 8.87 -2.36 -11.41
CA GLY A 113 7.69 -3.10 -11.86
C GLY A 113 6.97 -3.80 -10.72
N SER A 114 5.67 -3.58 -10.62
CA SER A 114 4.82 -4.26 -9.64
C SER A 114 4.71 -5.75 -9.98
N TYR A 115 4.84 -6.61 -8.98
CA TYR A 115 4.80 -8.08 -9.07
C TYR A 115 5.99 -8.70 -9.82
N ARG A 116 7.04 -7.92 -10.12
CA ARG A 116 8.18 -8.30 -10.94
C ARG A 116 9.50 -8.17 -10.18
N PRO A 117 9.74 -9.03 -9.16
CA PRO A 117 11.01 -9.01 -8.42
C PRO A 117 12.24 -9.30 -9.30
N ASP A 118 12.03 -9.97 -10.43
CA ASP A 118 13.05 -10.23 -11.45
C ASP A 118 13.58 -8.98 -12.17
N LEU A 119 12.79 -7.88 -12.18
CA LEU A 119 13.18 -6.61 -12.78
C LEU A 119 13.92 -5.68 -11.81
N PHE A 120 14.12 -6.09 -10.55
CA PHE A 120 14.77 -5.25 -9.55
C PHE A 120 16.22 -4.90 -9.91
N GLN A 121 16.55 -3.60 -9.87
CA GLN A 121 17.87 -3.03 -10.24
C GLN A 121 18.44 -2.26 -9.04
N PRO A 122 19.18 -2.91 -8.13
CA PRO A 122 19.65 -2.29 -6.89
C PRO A 122 20.54 -1.07 -7.13
N GLU A 123 21.31 -1.03 -8.23
CA GLU A 123 22.17 0.10 -8.58
C GLU A 123 21.41 1.36 -9.00
N ARG A 124 20.15 1.22 -9.44
CA ARG A 124 19.33 2.34 -9.88
C ARG A 124 18.32 2.83 -8.83
N VAL A 125 18.25 2.19 -7.67
CA VAL A 125 17.28 2.53 -6.62
C VAL A 125 17.34 4.03 -6.27
N GLY A 126 18.53 4.58 -6.03
CA GLY A 126 18.69 6.00 -5.71
C GLY A 126 18.21 6.95 -6.80
N GLU A 127 18.39 6.58 -8.08
CA GLU A 127 17.95 7.36 -9.23
C GLU A 127 16.41 7.54 -9.23
N VAL A 128 15.67 6.47 -8.93
CA VAL A 128 14.21 6.49 -8.95
C VAL A 128 13.62 6.95 -7.63
N LEU A 129 14.19 6.53 -6.51
CA LEU A 129 13.61 6.79 -5.19
C LEU A 129 13.85 8.22 -4.69
N THR A 130 15.01 8.84 -4.98
CA THR A 130 15.34 10.18 -4.48
C THR A 130 14.32 11.25 -4.90
N PRO A 131 13.89 11.36 -6.18
CA PRO A 131 12.86 12.30 -6.57
C PRO A 131 11.52 12.11 -5.84
N LEU A 132 11.13 10.85 -5.57
CA LEU A 132 9.92 10.55 -4.80
C LEU A 132 10.04 11.03 -3.35
N LEU A 133 11.16 10.71 -2.68
CA LEU A 133 11.40 11.11 -1.30
C LEU A 133 11.43 12.63 -1.16
N GLU A 134 12.16 13.34 -2.04
CA GLU A 134 12.25 14.79 -2.01
C GLU A 134 10.90 15.47 -2.23
N GLY A 135 10.08 14.97 -3.16
CA GLY A 135 8.76 15.51 -3.43
C GLY A 135 7.76 15.25 -2.30
N LEU A 136 7.79 14.06 -1.70
CA LEU A 136 6.83 13.64 -0.68
C LEU A 136 7.17 14.16 0.72
N ALA A 137 8.46 14.28 1.09
CA ALA A 137 8.91 14.53 2.47
C ALA A 137 8.20 15.68 3.19
N PRO A 138 7.90 16.84 2.56
CA PRO A 138 7.23 17.94 3.26
C PRO A 138 5.76 17.68 3.61
N HIS A 139 5.14 16.65 3.00
CA HIS A 139 3.69 16.46 3.00
C HIS A 139 3.22 15.21 3.73
N VAL A 140 4.15 14.33 4.15
CA VAL A 140 3.82 13.01 4.70
C VAL A 140 4.22 12.87 6.15
N ASP A 141 3.48 12.05 6.90
CA ASP A 141 3.71 11.78 8.32
C ASP A 141 4.50 10.49 8.54
N LEU A 142 4.53 9.60 7.54
CA LEU A 142 5.24 8.32 7.57
C LEU A 142 5.62 7.89 6.16
N TRP A 143 6.59 6.98 6.06
CA TRP A 143 7.00 6.34 4.82
C TRP A 143 6.36 4.95 4.70
N LEU A 144 5.77 4.64 3.56
CA LEU A 144 5.17 3.34 3.28
C LEU A 144 5.79 2.74 2.02
N ALA A 145 6.72 1.80 2.18
CA ALA A 145 7.12 0.93 1.07
C ALA A 145 6.03 -0.11 0.87
N GLU A 146 5.30 -0.01 -0.23
CA GLU A 146 4.13 -0.85 -0.45
C GLU A 146 4.24 -1.75 -1.68
N THR A 147 3.55 -2.90 -1.63
CA THR A 147 3.51 -3.89 -2.72
C THR A 147 4.89 -4.43 -3.08
N GLN A 148 5.82 -4.45 -2.11
CA GLN A 148 7.16 -4.98 -2.36
C GLN A 148 7.08 -6.49 -2.59
N SER A 149 7.75 -6.97 -3.64
CA SER A 149 7.71 -8.36 -4.05
C SER A 149 8.83 -9.20 -3.42
N ALA A 150 9.89 -8.55 -2.97
CA ALA A 150 11.09 -9.18 -2.43
C ALA A 150 11.66 -8.43 -1.22
N ILE A 151 12.35 -9.14 -0.33
CA ILE A 151 13.06 -8.55 0.82
C ILE A 151 14.16 -7.58 0.34
N ALA A 152 14.81 -7.88 -0.79
CA ALA A 152 15.85 -7.02 -1.36
C ALA A 152 15.33 -5.62 -1.72
N GLU A 153 14.12 -5.51 -2.27
CA GLU A 153 13.46 -4.23 -2.57
C GLU A 153 13.24 -3.41 -1.30
N ALA A 154 12.68 -4.04 -0.27
CA ALA A 154 12.43 -3.39 1.02
C ALA A 154 13.71 -2.87 1.67
N ARG A 155 14.79 -3.67 1.68
CA ARG A 155 16.10 -3.27 2.20
C ARG A 155 16.69 -2.09 1.44
N ALA A 156 16.59 -2.11 0.13
CA ALA A 156 17.11 -1.05 -0.72
C ALA A 156 16.34 0.27 -0.52
N ILE A 157 15.02 0.23 -0.43
CA ILE A 157 14.20 1.42 -0.12
C ILE A 157 14.60 1.97 1.26
N HIS A 158 14.64 1.11 2.30
CA HIS A 158 14.99 1.54 3.64
C HIS A 158 16.36 2.21 3.72
N ALA A 159 17.36 1.70 2.98
CA ALA A 159 18.71 2.28 2.97
C ALA A 159 18.76 3.72 2.43
N HIS A 160 17.77 4.14 1.63
CA HIS A 160 17.68 5.47 1.04
C HIS A 160 16.72 6.41 1.78
N LEU A 161 15.98 5.92 2.79
CA LEU A 161 15.06 6.78 3.54
C LEU A 161 15.79 7.94 4.22
N PRO A 162 15.20 9.15 4.22
CA PRO A 162 15.76 10.27 4.94
C PRO A 162 15.74 9.99 6.46
N LYS A 163 16.74 10.50 7.16
CA LYS A 163 16.81 10.41 8.64
C LYS A 163 15.97 11.52 9.27
N ASP A 164 14.70 11.59 8.91
CA ASP A 164 13.76 12.64 9.33
C ASP A 164 12.90 12.26 10.53
N GLY A 165 13.11 11.07 11.08
CA GLY A 165 12.37 10.56 12.24
C GLY A 165 10.96 10.08 11.96
N LYS A 166 10.52 10.07 10.71
CA LYS A 166 9.20 9.54 10.35
C LYS A 166 9.17 8.02 10.46
N PRO A 167 8.06 7.44 10.95
CA PRO A 167 7.87 6.00 10.98
C PRO A 167 8.02 5.37 9.60
N PHE A 168 8.57 4.15 9.57
CA PHE A 168 8.65 3.33 8.37
C PHE A 168 7.67 2.16 8.47
N TRP A 169 6.74 2.09 7.52
CA TRP A 169 5.82 1.00 7.31
C TRP A 169 6.22 0.22 6.06
N LEU A 170 6.10 -1.08 6.11
CA LEU A 170 6.49 -1.98 5.03
C LEU A 170 5.35 -2.91 4.66
N SER A 171 5.01 -2.98 3.39
CA SER A 171 3.98 -3.87 2.89
C SER A 171 4.49 -4.75 1.76
N PHE A 172 4.31 -6.06 1.91
CA PHE A 172 4.64 -7.04 0.90
C PHE A 172 3.40 -7.54 0.16
N THR A 173 3.59 -7.92 -1.11
CA THR A 173 2.62 -8.68 -1.88
C THR A 173 2.98 -10.16 -1.88
N LEU A 174 1.96 -11.02 -1.79
CA LEU A 174 2.09 -12.46 -1.62
C LEU A 174 1.87 -13.21 -2.94
N ARG A 175 2.37 -14.43 -3.04
CA ARG A 175 1.86 -15.41 -3.99
C ARG A 175 0.44 -15.77 -3.59
N ASP A 176 -0.49 -15.77 -4.53
CA ASP A 176 -1.90 -15.99 -4.30
C ASP A 176 -2.53 -17.07 -5.19
N GLU A 177 -1.72 -17.80 -5.96
CA GLU A 177 -2.16 -18.95 -6.75
C GLU A 177 -2.31 -20.24 -5.93
N ASP A 178 -1.40 -20.47 -4.95
CA ASP A 178 -1.37 -21.65 -4.11
C ASP A 178 -1.70 -21.30 -2.65
N THR A 179 -2.92 -21.64 -2.22
CA THR A 179 -3.42 -21.35 -0.86
C THR A 179 -3.02 -22.40 0.19
N ASP A 180 -2.48 -23.55 -0.20
CA ASP A 180 -2.21 -24.70 0.68
C ASP A 180 -0.75 -24.80 1.14
N GLU A 181 0.11 -23.85 0.76
CA GLU A 181 1.52 -23.84 1.10
C GLU A 181 1.86 -22.81 2.21
N VAL A 182 3.11 -22.91 2.70
CA VAL A 182 3.69 -21.89 3.57
C VAL A 182 3.62 -20.52 2.87
N PRO A 183 3.07 -19.47 3.50
CA PRO A 183 2.87 -18.19 2.85
C PRO A 183 4.20 -17.59 2.39
N ARG A 184 4.22 -17.13 1.13
CA ARG A 184 5.41 -16.62 0.45
C ARG A 184 5.16 -15.27 -0.19
N LEU A 185 6.21 -14.46 -0.27
CA LEU A 185 6.24 -13.26 -1.11
C LEU A 185 6.19 -13.66 -2.59
N ARG A 186 5.92 -12.69 -3.47
CA ARG A 186 6.00 -12.90 -4.93
C ARG A 186 7.34 -13.45 -5.40
N SER A 187 8.43 -13.05 -4.77
CA SER A 187 9.79 -13.58 -5.02
C SER A 187 9.96 -15.06 -4.65
N GLY A 188 9.02 -15.64 -3.89
CA GLY A 188 9.11 -16.99 -3.33
C GLY A 188 9.77 -17.06 -1.95
N GLU A 189 10.24 -15.95 -1.40
CA GLU A 189 10.79 -15.88 -0.04
C GLU A 189 9.68 -16.15 1.00
N PRO A 190 9.92 -16.95 2.05
CA PRO A 190 8.93 -17.18 3.11
C PRO A 190 8.54 -15.88 3.84
N VAL A 191 7.27 -15.74 4.22
CA VAL A 191 6.81 -14.59 5.03
C VAL A 191 7.56 -14.50 6.36
N ALA A 192 7.97 -15.61 6.95
CA ALA A 192 8.79 -15.62 8.17
C ALA A 192 10.13 -14.90 7.98
N ASP A 193 10.77 -15.02 6.80
CA ASP A 193 12.01 -14.31 6.50
C ASP A 193 11.76 -12.82 6.24
N ALA A 194 10.65 -12.48 5.60
CA ALA A 194 10.19 -11.11 5.44
C ALA A 194 9.92 -10.42 6.79
N ALA A 195 9.30 -11.14 7.73
CA ALA A 195 9.06 -10.64 9.09
C ALA A 195 10.38 -10.42 9.86
N ARG A 196 11.37 -11.32 9.74
CA ARG A 196 12.71 -11.09 10.31
C ARG A 196 13.37 -9.84 9.72
N ALA A 197 13.31 -9.69 8.40
CA ALA A 197 13.84 -8.50 7.72
C ALA A 197 13.13 -7.22 8.20
N ALA A 198 11.80 -7.23 8.37
CA ALA A 198 11.05 -6.11 8.91
C ALA A 198 11.51 -5.73 10.33
N ALA A 199 11.76 -6.71 11.19
CA ALA A 199 12.29 -6.48 12.53
C ALA A 199 13.70 -5.87 12.51
N GLU A 200 14.60 -6.38 11.66
CA GLU A 200 15.95 -5.83 11.46
C GLU A 200 15.95 -4.38 10.95
N LEU A 201 14.99 -4.04 10.10
CA LEU A 201 14.82 -2.70 9.53
C LEU A 201 14.13 -1.72 10.51
N GLY A 202 13.67 -2.17 11.67
CA GLY A 202 12.97 -1.34 12.64
C GLY A 202 11.62 -0.81 12.15
N VAL A 203 10.91 -1.63 11.37
CA VAL A 203 9.58 -1.30 10.83
C VAL A 203 8.57 -1.13 11.97
N GLU A 204 7.76 -0.06 11.94
CA GLU A 204 6.68 0.14 12.91
C GLU A 204 5.48 -0.78 12.62
N VAL A 205 5.16 -0.97 11.34
CA VAL A 205 4.04 -1.82 10.89
C VAL A 205 4.47 -2.66 9.70
N LEU A 206 4.28 -3.98 9.80
CA LEU A 206 4.38 -4.90 8.67
C LEU A 206 2.98 -5.18 8.11
N LEU A 207 2.81 -4.99 6.80
CA LEU A 207 1.53 -5.16 6.13
C LEU A 207 1.64 -6.17 4.98
N PHE A 208 0.48 -6.70 4.57
CA PHE A 208 0.34 -7.52 3.37
C PHE A 208 -0.73 -6.91 2.47
N ASN A 209 -0.43 -6.71 1.18
CA ASN A 209 -1.34 -6.02 0.28
C ASN A 209 -1.31 -6.54 -1.16
N CYS A 210 -2.30 -6.09 -1.94
CA CYS A 210 -2.43 -6.41 -3.36
C CYS A 210 -2.35 -7.91 -3.66
N SER A 211 -2.87 -8.70 -2.75
CA SER A 211 -2.99 -10.16 -2.82
C SER A 211 -4.44 -10.55 -2.55
N GLN A 212 -4.78 -11.80 -2.83
CA GLN A 212 -6.09 -12.34 -2.51
C GLN A 212 -6.34 -12.35 -1.00
N PRO A 213 -7.58 -12.12 -0.54
CA PRO A 213 -7.91 -12.21 0.89
C PRO A 213 -7.55 -13.56 1.52
N GLU A 214 -7.66 -14.64 0.75
CA GLU A 214 -7.46 -16.03 1.18
C GLU A 214 -6.06 -16.32 1.73
N VAL A 215 -5.02 -15.69 1.16
CA VAL A 215 -3.62 -15.97 1.56
C VAL A 215 -3.13 -15.08 2.71
N ILE A 216 -3.88 -14.03 3.05
CA ILE A 216 -3.42 -13.02 4.02
C ILE A 216 -3.47 -13.54 5.46
N GLY A 217 -4.47 -14.34 5.81
CA GLY A 217 -4.61 -14.86 7.17
C GLY A 217 -3.37 -15.60 7.64
N ASP A 218 -2.87 -16.52 6.84
CA ASP A 218 -1.71 -17.35 7.16
C ASP A 218 -0.41 -16.52 7.14
N ALA A 219 -0.33 -15.47 6.31
CA ALA A 219 0.78 -14.52 6.34
C ALA A 219 0.80 -13.72 7.65
N ILE A 220 -0.36 -13.30 8.18
CA ILE A 220 -0.47 -12.64 9.48
C ILE A 220 0.02 -13.58 10.59
N ASP A 221 -0.42 -14.84 10.59
CA ASP A 221 -0.01 -15.83 11.60
C ASP A 221 1.50 -16.08 11.54
N ALA A 222 2.07 -16.28 10.34
CA ALA A 222 3.50 -16.48 10.16
C ALA A 222 4.34 -15.28 10.65
N ALA A 223 3.89 -14.06 10.38
CA ALA A 223 4.56 -12.84 10.83
C ALA A 223 4.47 -12.70 12.37
N ARG A 224 3.28 -12.89 12.95
CA ARG A 224 3.05 -12.83 14.39
C ARG A 224 3.94 -13.84 15.15
N ASP A 225 3.96 -15.09 14.70
CA ASP A 225 4.73 -16.15 15.34
C ASP A 225 6.24 -15.89 15.23
N THR A 226 6.68 -15.30 14.10
CA THR A 226 8.06 -14.85 13.92
C THR A 226 8.41 -13.74 14.90
N PHE A 227 7.58 -12.69 15.01
CA PHE A 227 7.82 -11.60 15.97
C PHE A 227 7.82 -12.08 17.41
N ALA A 228 6.92 -12.99 17.77
CA ALA A 228 6.92 -13.62 19.09
C ALA A 228 8.22 -14.38 19.36
N SER A 229 8.74 -15.14 18.39
CA SER A 229 10.00 -15.88 18.52
C SER A 229 11.23 -14.96 18.67
N LEU A 230 11.18 -13.77 18.09
CA LEU A 230 12.22 -12.74 18.19
C LEU A 230 12.09 -11.87 19.44
N GLY A 231 10.99 -11.95 20.18
CA GLY A 231 10.71 -11.11 21.33
C GLY A 231 10.50 -9.63 20.97
N VAL A 232 10.04 -9.33 19.75
CA VAL A 232 9.76 -7.97 19.28
C VAL A 232 8.26 -7.72 19.15
N THR A 233 7.86 -6.47 19.29
CA THR A 233 6.48 -6.04 19.08
C THR A 233 6.43 -5.13 17.86
N ILE A 234 5.89 -5.65 16.75
CA ILE A 234 5.66 -4.91 15.50
C ILE A 234 4.18 -5.10 15.16
N ALA A 235 3.50 -4.00 14.84
CA ALA A 235 2.10 -4.07 14.42
C ALA A 235 1.99 -4.77 13.06
N ILE A 236 0.89 -5.53 12.88
CA ILE A 236 0.62 -6.24 11.63
C ILE A 236 -0.66 -5.70 11.01
N GLY A 237 -0.72 -5.65 9.68
CA GLY A 237 -1.90 -5.23 8.98
C GLY A 237 -2.08 -5.86 7.61
N ALA A 238 -3.22 -5.55 6.99
CA ALA A 238 -3.58 -6.11 5.70
C ALA A 238 -4.53 -5.22 4.90
N TYR A 239 -4.38 -5.20 3.58
CA TYR A 239 -5.29 -4.54 2.63
C TYR A 239 -5.27 -5.27 1.29
N ALA A 240 -6.15 -6.28 1.15
CA ALA A 240 -6.28 -7.10 -0.05
C ALA A 240 -6.86 -6.34 -1.23
N ASN A 241 -6.71 -6.90 -2.42
CA ASN A 241 -7.43 -6.45 -3.61
C ASN A 241 -8.75 -7.23 -3.79
N ALA A 242 -9.58 -6.74 -4.71
CA ALA A 242 -10.82 -7.41 -5.12
C ALA A 242 -10.70 -8.03 -6.53
N PHE A 243 -9.50 -8.39 -6.95
CA PHE A 243 -9.26 -9.06 -8.23
C PHE A 243 -9.23 -10.59 -8.07
N PRO A 244 -9.40 -11.36 -9.16
CA PRO A 244 -9.05 -12.78 -9.18
C PRO A 244 -7.56 -13.01 -8.87
N PRO A 245 -7.16 -14.25 -8.55
CA PRO A 245 -5.74 -14.61 -8.35
C PRO A 245 -4.88 -14.14 -9.51
N GLN A 246 -3.71 -13.58 -9.19
CA GLN A 246 -2.78 -13.07 -10.20
C GLN A 246 -1.70 -14.11 -10.48
N PRO A 247 -1.53 -14.56 -11.75
CA PRO A 247 -0.51 -15.53 -12.13
C PRO A 247 0.91 -15.03 -11.80
N GLU A 248 1.87 -15.96 -11.74
CA GLU A 248 3.25 -15.63 -11.36
C GLU A 248 3.89 -14.60 -12.31
N GLU A 249 3.52 -14.65 -13.60
CA GLU A 249 4.00 -13.72 -14.63
C GLU A 249 3.19 -12.41 -14.72
N ALA A 250 2.16 -12.23 -13.90
CA ALA A 250 1.31 -11.03 -13.96
C ALA A 250 2.13 -9.75 -13.80
N THR A 251 1.76 -8.73 -14.57
CA THR A 251 2.28 -7.38 -14.40
C THR A 251 1.15 -6.38 -14.22
N ALA A 252 1.44 -5.26 -13.56
CA ALA A 252 0.43 -4.23 -13.33
C ALA A 252 -0.13 -3.61 -14.63
N ASN A 253 0.55 -3.78 -15.77
CA ASN A 253 0.17 -3.17 -17.05
C ASN A 253 -0.57 -4.15 -18.01
N ASP A 254 -0.96 -5.35 -17.56
CA ASP A 254 -1.59 -6.37 -18.42
C ASP A 254 -3.10 -6.21 -18.61
N GLY A 255 -3.68 -5.12 -18.16
CA GLY A 255 -5.10 -4.84 -18.31
C GLY A 255 -5.81 -4.54 -16.99
N LEU A 256 -7.12 -4.47 -17.05
CA LEU A 256 -7.98 -4.23 -15.90
C LEU A 256 -8.80 -5.49 -15.61
N ASP A 257 -8.43 -6.23 -14.57
CA ASP A 257 -9.19 -7.40 -14.14
C ASP A 257 -10.62 -7.05 -13.73
N PRO A 258 -11.58 -7.94 -13.95
CA PRO A 258 -12.91 -7.81 -13.37
C PRO A 258 -12.82 -7.87 -11.84
N LEU A 259 -13.75 -7.17 -11.15
CA LEU A 259 -13.83 -7.28 -9.71
C LEU A 259 -14.59 -8.54 -9.30
N ARG A 260 -14.18 -9.16 -8.22
CA ARG A 260 -14.85 -10.29 -7.59
C ARG A 260 -16.15 -9.81 -6.94
N GLU A 261 -17.27 -10.43 -7.29
CA GLU A 261 -18.61 -10.09 -6.76
C GLU A 261 -18.78 -10.47 -5.28
N ASP A 262 -18.07 -11.51 -4.82
CA ASP A 262 -18.12 -11.99 -3.45
C ASP A 262 -17.36 -11.09 -2.46
N LEU A 263 -16.59 -10.13 -2.96
CA LEU A 263 -15.87 -9.12 -2.18
C LEU A 263 -16.60 -7.76 -2.17
N ASP A 264 -17.92 -7.78 -2.16
CA ASP A 264 -18.75 -6.63 -1.80
C ASP A 264 -18.47 -6.17 -0.34
N PRO A 265 -18.93 -5.00 0.12
CA PRO A 265 -18.61 -4.52 1.46
C PRO A 265 -18.86 -5.53 2.59
N PRO A 266 -20.01 -6.25 2.67
CA PRO A 266 -20.21 -7.31 3.65
C PRO A 266 -19.29 -8.52 3.45
N GLY A 267 -19.00 -8.88 2.21
CA GLY A 267 -18.09 -9.99 1.86
C GLY A 267 -16.66 -9.70 2.31
N TYR A 268 -16.17 -8.52 2.01
CA TYR A 268 -14.84 -8.08 2.42
C TYR A 268 -14.71 -7.96 3.94
N LEU A 269 -15.74 -7.46 4.64
CA LEU A 269 -15.77 -7.38 6.10
C LEU A 269 -15.49 -8.72 6.77
N ARG A 270 -15.95 -9.85 6.21
CA ARG A 270 -15.70 -11.19 6.79
C ARG A 270 -14.21 -11.51 6.83
N TRP A 271 -13.48 -11.20 5.76
CA TRP A 271 -12.04 -11.38 5.71
C TRP A 271 -11.31 -10.46 6.69
N VAL A 272 -11.69 -9.19 6.74
CA VAL A 272 -11.07 -8.22 7.65
C VAL A 272 -11.33 -8.59 9.12
N ALA A 273 -12.50 -9.12 9.45
CA ALA A 273 -12.81 -9.62 10.79
C ALA A 273 -11.93 -10.83 11.17
N ASP A 274 -11.67 -11.75 10.23
CA ASP A 274 -10.73 -12.86 10.44
C ASP A 274 -9.31 -12.36 10.68
N TRP A 275 -8.81 -11.45 9.84
CA TRP A 275 -7.46 -10.89 10.02
C TRP A 275 -7.30 -10.17 11.36
N ARG A 276 -8.33 -9.44 11.79
CA ARG A 276 -8.35 -8.83 13.12
C ARG A 276 -8.30 -9.87 14.24
N ALA A 277 -9.06 -10.94 14.12
CA ALA A 277 -9.03 -12.04 15.09
C ALA A 277 -7.66 -12.73 15.18
N ARG A 278 -6.91 -12.76 14.08
CA ARG A 278 -5.53 -13.27 14.02
C ARG A 278 -4.49 -12.27 14.56
N GLY A 279 -4.88 -11.03 14.89
CA GLY A 279 -4.03 -10.02 15.51
C GLY A 279 -3.63 -8.85 14.63
N ALA A 280 -4.17 -8.73 13.42
CA ALA A 280 -3.95 -7.54 12.60
C ALA A 280 -4.66 -6.33 13.22
N SER A 281 -3.96 -5.21 13.30
CA SER A 281 -4.47 -3.94 13.82
C SER A 281 -4.60 -2.84 12.75
N HIS A 282 -3.91 -3.00 11.62
CA HIS A 282 -3.92 -2.06 10.50
C HIS A 282 -4.66 -2.72 9.32
N LEU A 283 -5.89 -2.30 9.08
CA LEU A 283 -6.81 -2.98 8.18
C LEU A 283 -7.30 -2.01 7.11
N GLY A 284 -7.33 -2.41 5.88
CA GLY A 284 -7.70 -1.53 4.78
C GLY A 284 -8.12 -2.27 3.53
N GLY A 285 -8.06 -1.59 2.38
CA GLY A 285 -8.34 -2.16 1.08
C GLY A 285 -7.40 -1.64 0.00
N CYS A 286 -7.07 -2.48 -0.98
CA CYS A 286 -6.30 -2.16 -2.17
C CYS A 286 -7.22 -1.96 -3.37
N CYS A 287 -6.80 -2.38 -4.53
CA CYS A 287 -7.54 -2.21 -5.79
C CYS A 287 -8.93 -2.85 -5.72
N GLY A 288 -9.95 -2.11 -6.14
CA GLY A 288 -11.34 -2.55 -6.14
C GLY A 288 -12.09 -2.39 -4.81
N ILE A 289 -11.39 -2.05 -3.71
CA ILE A 289 -12.00 -1.76 -2.41
C ILE A 289 -12.25 -0.25 -2.32
N GLY A 290 -13.52 0.14 -2.40
CA GLY A 290 -13.97 1.53 -2.45
C GLY A 290 -14.32 2.13 -1.08
N PRO A 291 -14.70 3.43 -1.06
CA PRO A 291 -15.13 4.13 0.17
C PRO A 291 -16.27 3.43 0.93
N GLU A 292 -17.18 2.76 0.23
CA GLU A 292 -18.29 1.99 0.80
C GLU A 292 -17.82 0.80 1.65
N HIS A 293 -16.77 0.10 1.21
CA HIS A 293 -16.14 -0.98 2.00
C HIS A 293 -15.56 -0.41 3.29
N ILE A 294 -14.88 0.72 3.16
CA ILE A 294 -14.26 1.38 4.29
C ILE A 294 -15.31 1.86 5.30
N ALA A 295 -16.43 2.38 4.82
CA ALA A 295 -17.55 2.78 5.69
C ALA A 295 -18.13 1.57 6.46
N GLU A 296 -18.29 0.41 5.80
CA GLU A 296 -18.74 -0.83 6.45
C GLU A 296 -17.75 -1.27 7.54
N LEU A 297 -16.43 -1.28 7.23
CA LEU A 297 -15.40 -1.59 8.22
C LEU A 297 -15.44 -0.63 9.42
N ALA A 298 -15.62 0.68 9.18
CA ALA A 298 -15.62 1.69 10.23
C ALA A 298 -16.83 1.59 11.17
N GLN A 299 -17.95 1.05 10.68
CA GLN A 299 -19.18 0.87 11.47
C GLN A 299 -19.17 -0.43 12.27
N ARG A 300 -18.44 -1.46 11.82
CA ARG A 300 -18.53 -2.81 12.36
C ARG A 300 -17.32 -3.25 13.17
N LEU A 301 -16.17 -2.62 13.00
CA LEU A 301 -14.90 -2.96 13.67
C LEU A 301 -14.44 -1.86 14.62
#